data_7ee8cbe551051fb3e4c27cf10e7ef416
#
_entry.id   7ee8cbe551051fb3e4c27cf10e7ef416
#
_cell.length_a   1.000
_cell.length_b   1.000
_cell.length_c   1.000
_cell.angle_alpha   90.00
_cell.angle_beta   90.00
_cell.angle_gamma   90.00
#
_symmetry.space_group_name_H-M   'P 1'
#
loop_
_entity.id
_entity.type
_entity.pdbx_description
1 polymer ?
#
loop_
_entity_poly.entity_id
_entity_poly.type
_entity_poly.pdbx_seq_one_letter_code
_entity_poly.pdbx_strand_id
1 'polypeptide(L)'
;LRQIYPNLEWKKVHSLFEYVDLVKDLELYDVNDVKVLHCFSNYIISNKEKATLSLKKLEFIDESYGALEGRRAVLAMFSTIKEYISFCKSVIAGQHTWDLVRNMKECFEIEGLENISNIENFIQCIAGNFDSRYFNSLRGNQYTLVKSSTNKKKIKAEYSFYHLLPEDMRFWFVIPFNYTEDEKVASYTMERLHMTDLAIKWVHGSMTESEFEILMDKYFYFFRSRHQKACGKEEYRIVANKLYIDKVRERIEDLKKLPEYEKIGGLLQCSRDCQIDSLVDKYIDLKEIIEKRAQYPMEFVIGHGDPCFANAMYNKSTQTLKFIDPKGALTEEQLWTNPYYDIAKLSHSVCGRYDFFNNALFDIKIDSDFRYSLEIPFDNSKYVEIFKRKVVENGFDYLSVRIYEASLFLSMLPLHIDNPHKVFGFILNARNILEEIENDI
;
A
#
# COMPACT_ATOMS: atom_id res chain seq x y z
N LEU A 1 -4.47 -18.22 7.61
CA LEU A 1 -5.77 -18.91 7.41
C LEU A 1 -6.73 -18.09 6.55
N ARG A 2 -6.90 -16.78 6.78
CA ARG A 2 -7.69 -15.91 5.88
C ARG A 2 -7.20 -15.94 4.44
N GLN A 3 -5.89 -16.03 4.21
CA GLN A 3 -5.31 -16.14 2.87
C GLN A 3 -5.60 -17.50 2.20
N ILE A 4 -5.72 -18.56 3.01
CA ILE A 4 -5.98 -19.93 2.52
C ILE A 4 -7.48 -20.17 2.37
N TYR A 5 -8.28 -19.59 3.25
CA TYR A 5 -9.74 -19.76 3.31
C TYR A 5 -10.45 -18.39 3.33
N PRO A 6 -10.46 -17.66 2.21
CA PRO A 6 -11.04 -16.30 2.15
C PRO A 6 -12.55 -16.27 2.39
N ASN A 7 -13.23 -17.40 2.14
CA ASN A 7 -14.70 -17.50 2.24
C ASN A 7 -15.20 -17.90 3.64
N LEU A 8 -14.29 -18.05 4.63
CA LEU A 8 -14.71 -18.32 6.00
C LEU A 8 -15.15 -17.04 6.70
N GLU A 9 -16.24 -17.12 7.44
CA GLU A 9 -16.66 -16.05 8.34
C GLU A 9 -15.69 -15.94 9.53
N TRP A 10 -15.16 -14.74 9.77
CA TRP A 10 -14.16 -14.47 10.79
C TRP A 10 -14.67 -13.46 11.80
N LYS A 11 -14.80 -13.88 13.06
CA LYS A 11 -15.10 -13.00 14.19
C LYS A 11 -13.85 -12.82 15.06
N LYS A 12 -13.48 -11.58 15.39
CA LYS A 12 -12.43 -11.29 16.36
C LYS A 12 -13.06 -11.20 17.74
N VAL A 13 -12.37 -11.75 18.74
CA VAL A 13 -12.77 -11.70 20.16
C VAL A 13 -11.58 -11.16 20.94
N HIS A 14 -11.74 -10.01 21.59
CA HIS A 14 -10.65 -9.28 22.26
C HIS A 14 -10.79 -9.25 23.79
N SER A 15 -11.96 -9.59 24.31
CA SER A 15 -12.25 -9.50 25.74
C SER A 15 -13.11 -10.66 26.24
N LEU A 16 -13.09 -10.88 27.54
CA LEU A 16 -13.99 -11.87 28.17
C LEU A 16 -15.47 -11.55 27.94
N PHE A 17 -15.84 -10.29 27.86
CA PHE A 17 -17.23 -9.89 27.56
C PHE A 17 -17.66 -10.32 26.16
N GLU A 18 -16.79 -10.19 25.19
CA GLU A 18 -17.07 -10.65 23.82
C GLU A 18 -17.16 -12.17 23.72
N TYR A 19 -16.44 -12.92 24.55
CA TYR A 19 -16.63 -14.37 24.70
C TYR A 19 -18.01 -14.72 25.24
N VAL A 20 -18.52 -13.97 26.23
CA VAL A 20 -19.87 -14.17 26.78
C VAL A 20 -20.94 -13.94 25.71
N ASP A 21 -20.80 -12.87 24.93
CA ASP A 21 -21.74 -12.56 23.83
C ASP A 21 -21.64 -13.59 22.71
N LEU A 22 -20.44 -14.03 22.35
CA LEU A 22 -20.23 -15.09 21.37
C LEU A 22 -20.90 -16.41 21.81
N VAL A 23 -20.79 -16.78 23.09
CA VAL A 23 -21.44 -17.99 23.62
C VAL A 23 -22.96 -17.88 23.49
N LYS A 24 -23.55 -16.74 23.85
CA LYS A 24 -24.98 -16.49 23.68
C LYS A 24 -25.44 -16.61 22.22
N ASP A 25 -24.67 -15.99 21.31
CA ASP A 25 -24.95 -16.06 19.87
C ASP A 25 -24.91 -17.52 19.40
N LEU A 26 -23.88 -18.28 19.78
CA LEU A 26 -23.69 -19.66 19.35
C LEU A 26 -24.73 -20.63 19.93
N GLU A 27 -25.24 -20.37 21.16
CA GLU A 27 -26.32 -21.18 21.77
C GLU A 27 -27.64 -21.08 21.01
N LEU A 28 -27.82 -20.07 20.15
CA LEU A 28 -28.98 -19.91 19.27
C LEU A 28 -28.89 -20.77 18.00
N TYR A 29 -27.71 -21.32 17.68
CA TYR A 29 -27.52 -22.16 16.49
C TYR A 29 -27.73 -23.63 16.82
N ASP A 30 -28.79 -24.22 16.27
CA ASP A 30 -29.08 -25.66 16.40
C ASP A 30 -28.46 -26.45 15.22
N VAL A 31 -27.14 -26.30 15.01
CA VAL A 31 -26.43 -26.96 13.91
C VAL A 31 -25.32 -27.84 14.47
N ASN A 32 -25.48 -29.15 14.38
CA ASN A 32 -24.52 -30.13 14.89
C ASN A 32 -23.29 -30.35 14.01
N ASP A 33 -23.27 -29.90 12.76
CA ASP A 33 -22.26 -30.26 11.76
C ASP A 33 -21.25 -29.13 11.44
N VAL A 34 -21.22 -28.05 12.20
CA VAL A 34 -20.30 -26.94 11.97
C VAL A 34 -19.01 -27.14 12.74
N LYS A 35 -17.88 -27.16 12.00
CA LYS A 35 -16.55 -27.17 12.60
C LYS A 35 -16.11 -25.73 12.91
N VAL A 36 -15.57 -25.53 14.09
CA VAL A 36 -15.07 -24.22 14.54
C VAL A 36 -13.56 -24.24 14.62
N LEU A 37 -12.92 -23.24 14.03
CA LEU A 37 -11.49 -22.99 14.14
C LEU A 37 -11.25 -21.80 15.07
N HIS A 38 -10.49 -22.00 16.13
CA HIS A 38 -10.09 -20.96 17.07
C HIS A 38 -8.60 -20.65 16.93
N CYS A 39 -8.25 -19.37 16.68
CA CYS A 39 -6.87 -18.90 16.57
C CYS A 39 -6.47 -18.15 17.84
N PHE A 40 -5.43 -18.60 18.51
CA PHE A 40 -4.94 -18.02 19.79
C PHE A 40 -3.97 -16.86 19.58
N SER A 41 -3.33 -16.78 18.41
CA SER A 41 -2.30 -15.78 18.14
C SER A 41 -2.22 -15.43 16.66
N ASN A 42 -1.58 -14.31 16.37
CA ASN A 42 -1.35 -13.88 14.98
C ASN A 42 -0.10 -14.56 14.41
N TYR A 43 -0.30 -15.39 13.41
CA TYR A 43 0.75 -16.08 12.67
C TYR A 43 0.57 -15.91 11.18
N ILE A 44 1.68 -15.94 10.45
CA ILE A 44 1.72 -15.90 8.99
C ILE A 44 2.51 -17.10 8.46
N ILE A 45 2.15 -17.58 7.29
CA ILE A 45 2.90 -18.62 6.59
C ILE A 45 4.08 -17.96 5.90
N SER A 46 5.30 -18.30 6.29
CA SER A 46 6.53 -17.68 5.82
C SER A 46 6.87 -18.01 4.35
N ASN A 47 6.31 -19.09 3.79
CA ASN A 47 6.59 -19.51 2.43
C ASN A 47 5.30 -19.89 1.69
N LYS A 48 4.85 -19.01 0.77
CA LYS A 48 3.64 -19.23 -0.05
C LYS A 48 3.77 -20.40 -1.02
N GLU A 49 4.99 -20.78 -1.42
CA GLU A 49 5.22 -21.87 -2.37
C GLU A 49 5.10 -23.25 -1.71
N LYS A 50 5.22 -23.33 -0.39
CA LYS A 50 5.01 -24.56 0.39
C LYS A 50 3.75 -24.42 1.25
N ALA A 51 2.61 -24.26 0.62
CA ALA A 51 1.30 -24.13 1.28
C ALA A 51 0.81 -25.40 2.01
N THR A 52 1.62 -26.44 2.07
CA THR A 52 1.39 -27.60 2.92
C THR A 52 2.06 -27.36 4.26
N LEU A 53 1.26 -26.99 5.27
CA LEU A 53 1.70 -27.02 6.66
C LEU A 53 2.18 -28.44 6.97
N SER A 54 3.43 -28.58 7.38
CA SER A 54 3.91 -29.83 7.91
C SER A 54 3.30 -30.00 9.32
N LEU A 55 2.45 -31.00 9.46
CA LEU A 55 1.82 -31.34 10.72
C LEU A 55 2.50 -32.59 11.28
N LYS A 56 3.21 -32.43 12.38
CA LYS A 56 3.79 -33.55 13.12
C LYS A 56 2.94 -33.81 14.34
N LYS A 57 2.35 -35.02 14.44
CA LYS A 57 1.57 -35.41 15.62
C LYS A 57 2.48 -35.40 16.85
N LEU A 58 2.04 -34.67 17.88
CA LEU A 58 2.70 -34.66 19.18
C LEU A 58 2.21 -35.84 20.00
N GLU A 59 3.12 -36.73 20.35
CA GLU A 59 2.90 -37.76 21.37
C GLU A 59 3.27 -37.14 22.71
N PHE A 60 2.28 -36.97 23.57
CA PHE A 60 2.52 -36.57 24.95
C PHE A 60 3.04 -37.78 25.71
N ILE A 61 4.36 -37.89 25.81
CA ILE A 61 5.03 -38.86 26.65
C ILE A 61 5.07 -38.22 28.05
N ASP A 62 4.20 -38.69 28.90
CA ASP A 62 4.16 -38.49 30.35
C ASP A 62 4.25 -37.05 30.90
N GLU A 63 3.59 -36.82 32.01
CA GLU A 63 3.23 -35.63 32.77
C GLU A 63 4.28 -34.50 32.96
N SER A 64 5.35 -34.43 32.21
CA SER A 64 6.38 -33.42 32.40
C SER A 64 6.09 -32.13 31.61
N TYR A 65 6.02 -31.02 32.31
CA TYR A 65 5.94 -29.64 31.82
C TYR A 65 7.04 -29.32 30.76
N GLY A 66 8.15 -30.02 30.77
CA GLY A 66 9.31 -29.78 29.89
C GLY A 66 9.05 -29.97 28.38
N ALA A 67 8.08 -30.80 28.00
CA ALA A 67 7.78 -31.03 26.57
C ALA A 67 7.04 -29.87 25.89
N LEU A 68 6.48 -28.92 26.65
CA LEU A 68 5.73 -27.75 26.16
C LEU A 68 6.49 -26.44 26.38
N GLU A 69 7.66 -26.47 26.99
CA GLU A 69 8.44 -25.28 27.30
C GLU A 69 8.84 -24.58 25.98
N GLY A 70 8.45 -23.33 25.83
CA GLY A 70 8.67 -22.52 24.62
C GLY A 70 7.64 -22.71 23.49
N ARG A 71 6.70 -23.67 23.61
CA ARG A 71 5.62 -23.87 22.63
C ARG A 71 4.39 -23.04 22.98
N ARG A 72 3.66 -22.61 21.96
CA ARG A 72 2.41 -21.84 22.11
C ARG A 72 1.29 -22.49 21.33
N ALA A 73 0.09 -22.53 21.91
CA ALA A 73 -1.09 -22.90 21.15
C ALA A 73 -1.36 -21.84 20.07
N VAL A 74 -1.50 -22.27 18.84
CA VAL A 74 -1.72 -21.40 17.69
C VAL A 74 -3.14 -21.54 17.19
N LEU A 75 -3.64 -22.76 17.15
CA LEU A 75 -4.89 -23.12 16.53
C LEU A 75 -5.54 -24.29 17.28
N ALA A 76 -6.85 -24.21 17.49
CA ALA A 76 -7.67 -25.33 17.94
C ALA A 76 -8.84 -25.53 16.97
N MET A 77 -9.12 -26.77 16.63
CA MET A 77 -10.27 -27.15 15.80
C MET A 77 -11.25 -27.95 16.66
N PHE A 78 -12.49 -27.51 16.68
CA PHE A 78 -13.59 -28.14 17.39
C PHE A 78 -14.51 -28.81 16.37
N SER A 79 -14.86 -30.06 16.64
CA SER A 79 -15.69 -30.84 15.74
C SER A 79 -17.15 -30.39 15.74
N THR A 80 -17.58 -29.75 16.83
CA THR A 80 -18.95 -29.25 16.99
C THR A 80 -18.97 -27.88 17.67
N ILE A 81 -20.03 -27.11 17.45
CA ILE A 81 -20.29 -25.86 18.17
C ILE A 81 -20.40 -26.11 19.68
N LYS A 82 -21.00 -27.23 20.08
CA LYS A 82 -21.16 -27.58 21.50
C LYS A 82 -19.83 -27.74 22.23
N GLU A 83 -18.84 -28.38 21.60
CA GLU A 83 -17.47 -28.49 22.12
C GLU A 83 -16.83 -27.11 22.24
N TYR A 84 -17.02 -26.26 21.21
CA TYR A 84 -16.50 -24.90 21.24
C TYR A 84 -17.14 -24.03 22.31
N ILE A 85 -18.46 -24.11 22.52
CA ILE A 85 -19.16 -23.42 23.62
C ILE A 85 -18.60 -23.85 24.98
N SER A 86 -18.37 -25.16 25.15
CA SER A 86 -17.78 -25.69 26.42
C SER A 86 -16.39 -25.11 26.65
N PHE A 87 -15.55 -25.05 25.60
CA PHE A 87 -14.23 -24.39 25.65
C PHE A 87 -14.35 -22.91 26.04
N CYS A 88 -15.20 -22.14 25.39
CA CYS A 88 -15.42 -20.72 25.68
C CYS A 88 -15.88 -20.49 27.13
N LYS A 89 -16.79 -21.34 27.67
CA LYS A 89 -17.25 -21.29 29.05
C LYS A 89 -16.11 -21.55 30.04
N SER A 90 -15.20 -22.47 29.70
CA SER A 90 -14.01 -22.74 30.52
C SER A 90 -13.03 -21.57 30.53
N VAL A 91 -12.83 -20.89 29.40
CA VAL A 91 -12.03 -19.65 29.29
C VAL A 91 -12.65 -18.53 30.14
N ILE A 92 -13.98 -18.35 30.07
CA ILE A 92 -14.72 -17.37 30.87
C ILE A 92 -14.57 -17.67 32.38
N ALA A 93 -14.56 -18.94 32.75
CA ALA A 93 -14.34 -19.37 34.12
C ALA A 93 -12.89 -19.20 34.61
N GLY A 94 -12.00 -18.69 33.79
CA GLY A 94 -10.61 -18.40 34.15
C GLY A 94 -9.65 -19.59 34.05
N GLN A 95 -10.06 -20.69 33.40
CA GLN A 95 -9.13 -21.79 33.16
C GLN A 95 -8.02 -21.39 32.19
N HIS A 96 -6.81 -21.85 32.48
CA HIS A 96 -5.66 -21.53 31.62
C HIS A 96 -5.78 -22.25 30.29
N THR A 97 -5.54 -21.52 29.21
CA THR A 97 -5.71 -22.02 27.82
C THR A 97 -4.91 -23.30 27.56
N TRP A 98 -3.71 -23.44 28.17
CA TRP A 98 -2.88 -24.63 28.04
C TRP A 98 -3.51 -25.89 28.68
N ASP A 99 -4.19 -25.73 29.79
CA ASP A 99 -4.87 -26.86 30.44
C ASP A 99 -6.05 -27.35 29.60
N LEU A 100 -6.69 -26.42 28.91
CA LEU A 100 -7.77 -26.74 27.95
C LEU A 100 -7.25 -27.45 26.70
N VAL A 101 -6.10 -27.02 26.17
CA VAL A 101 -5.47 -27.65 25.00
C VAL A 101 -4.96 -29.06 25.32
N ARG A 102 -4.44 -29.31 26.50
CA ARG A 102 -4.02 -30.66 26.95
C ARG A 102 -5.14 -31.68 26.91
N ASN A 103 -6.35 -31.24 27.15
CA ASN A 103 -7.51 -32.13 27.18
C ASN A 103 -8.07 -32.42 25.76
N MET A 104 -7.45 -31.86 24.73
CA MET A 104 -7.82 -32.15 23.33
C MET A 104 -7.28 -33.51 22.89
N LYS A 105 -8.09 -34.21 22.09
CA LYS A 105 -7.82 -35.61 21.68
C LYS A 105 -6.53 -35.77 20.89
N GLU A 106 -6.15 -34.74 20.12
CA GLU A 106 -4.96 -34.76 19.26
C GLU A 106 -4.31 -33.38 19.21
N CYS A 107 -2.98 -33.35 19.32
CA CYS A 107 -2.17 -32.15 19.16
C CYS A 107 -1.14 -32.36 18.07
N PHE A 108 -0.88 -31.32 17.29
CA PHE A 108 0.10 -31.35 16.20
C PHE A 108 1.04 -30.15 16.34
N GLU A 109 2.31 -30.40 16.09
CA GLU A 109 3.28 -29.33 15.87
C GLU A 109 3.14 -28.80 14.45
N ILE A 110 3.09 -27.48 14.28
CA ILE A 110 2.96 -26.83 12.98
C ILE A 110 4.28 -26.15 12.67
N GLU A 111 4.95 -26.61 11.61
CA GLU A 111 6.16 -25.99 11.12
C GLU A 111 5.85 -24.95 10.04
N GLY A 112 6.74 -23.94 9.87
CA GLY A 112 6.62 -22.90 8.84
C GLY A 112 5.68 -21.75 9.21
N LEU A 113 5.27 -21.64 10.49
CA LEU A 113 4.56 -20.49 11.00
C LEU A 113 5.51 -19.51 11.69
N GLU A 114 5.38 -18.25 11.36
CA GLU A 114 6.09 -17.15 12.02
C GLU A 114 5.14 -16.33 12.89
N ASN A 115 5.57 -16.08 14.12
CA ASN A 115 4.80 -15.29 15.07
C ASN A 115 4.95 -13.80 14.78
N ILE A 116 3.88 -13.15 14.34
CA ILE A 116 3.82 -11.71 14.03
C ILE A 116 3.18 -10.88 15.15
N SER A 117 3.11 -11.43 16.38
CA SER A 117 2.49 -10.73 17.52
C SER A 117 3.32 -9.55 18.02
N ASN A 118 4.64 -9.54 17.78
CA ASN A 118 5.48 -8.39 18.06
C ASN A 118 5.93 -7.70 16.77
N ILE A 119 6.26 -6.42 16.90
CA ILE A 119 6.62 -5.58 15.74
C ILE A 119 7.91 -6.03 15.06
N GLU A 120 8.86 -6.57 15.79
CA GLU A 120 10.13 -7.04 15.23
C GLU A 120 9.93 -8.26 14.33
N ASN A 121 9.20 -9.27 14.81
CA ASN A 121 8.86 -10.45 14.03
C ASN A 121 7.98 -10.09 12.82
N PHE A 122 7.02 -9.16 13.01
CA PHE A 122 6.20 -8.65 11.92
C PHE A 122 7.06 -7.97 10.84
N ILE A 123 7.99 -7.10 11.25
CA ILE A 123 8.92 -6.44 10.32
C ILE A 123 9.83 -7.47 9.63
N GLN A 124 10.35 -8.46 10.35
CA GLN A 124 11.18 -9.51 9.75
C GLN A 124 10.39 -10.33 8.72
N CYS A 125 9.16 -10.66 9.04
CA CYS A 125 8.27 -11.42 8.16
C CYS A 125 7.92 -10.64 6.89
N ILE A 126 7.60 -9.36 7.02
CA ILE A 126 7.37 -8.46 5.88
C ILE A 126 8.65 -8.29 5.07
N ALA A 127 9.80 -8.11 5.73
CA ALA A 127 11.09 -7.95 5.06
C ALA A 127 11.51 -9.18 4.25
N GLY A 128 11.06 -10.36 4.64
CA GLY A 128 11.27 -11.60 3.86
C GLY A 128 10.26 -11.82 2.73
N ASN A 129 9.11 -11.13 2.78
CA ASN A 129 7.96 -11.32 1.89
C ASN A 129 7.53 -10.03 1.21
N PHE A 130 8.45 -9.13 0.88
CA PHE A 130 8.08 -7.95 0.10
C PHE A 130 7.43 -8.38 -1.21
N ASP A 131 6.18 -7.98 -1.44
CA ASP A 131 5.53 -8.03 -2.74
C ASP A 131 6.25 -7.07 -3.69
N SER A 132 7.46 -7.46 -4.07
CA SER A 132 8.14 -6.85 -5.19
C SER A 132 7.36 -7.24 -6.44
N ARG A 133 7.08 -6.26 -7.31
CA ARG A 133 6.55 -6.56 -8.62
C ARG A 133 7.37 -7.71 -9.20
N TYR A 134 6.72 -8.64 -9.84
CA TYR A 134 7.21 -9.90 -10.43
C TYR A 134 8.67 -9.91 -10.96
N PHE A 135 9.25 -8.75 -11.29
CA PHE A 135 10.63 -8.58 -11.80
C PHE A 135 11.64 -8.00 -10.78
N ASN A 136 11.22 -7.67 -9.56
CA ASN A 136 12.12 -7.21 -8.50
C ASN A 136 12.16 -8.25 -7.37
N SER A 137 13.31 -8.48 -6.78
CA SER A 137 13.42 -9.23 -5.54
C SER A 137 14.08 -8.38 -4.46
N LEU A 138 13.57 -8.49 -3.25
CA LEU A 138 14.10 -7.82 -2.08
C LEU A 138 14.46 -8.90 -1.05
N ARG A 139 15.72 -8.94 -0.63
CA ARG A 139 16.23 -9.88 0.38
C ARG A 139 17.02 -9.09 1.42
N GLY A 140 17.03 -9.53 2.66
CA GLY A 140 17.77 -8.80 3.65
C GLY A 140 17.96 -9.51 4.98
N ASN A 141 18.66 -8.84 5.87
CA ASN A 141 18.86 -9.17 7.26
C ASN A 141 18.37 -8.00 8.15
N GLN A 142 18.72 -8.04 9.42
CA GLN A 142 18.31 -6.96 10.36
C GLN A 142 18.96 -5.59 10.09
N TYR A 143 20.02 -5.49 9.28
CA TYR A 143 20.75 -4.24 9.03
C TYR A 143 20.64 -3.74 7.61
N THR A 144 20.50 -4.65 6.64
CA THR A 144 20.58 -4.31 5.22
C THR A 144 19.54 -5.05 4.39
N LEU A 145 19.16 -4.41 3.28
CA LEU A 145 18.30 -4.97 2.24
C LEU A 145 19.05 -4.96 0.91
N VAL A 146 18.91 -6.04 0.14
CA VAL A 146 19.42 -6.15 -1.22
C VAL A 146 18.24 -6.10 -2.19
N LYS A 147 18.21 -5.10 -3.04
CA LYS A 147 17.23 -4.96 -4.13
C LYS A 147 17.87 -5.42 -5.42
N SER A 148 17.19 -6.32 -6.15
CA SER A 148 17.67 -6.83 -7.43
C SER A 148 16.55 -6.90 -8.47
N SER A 149 16.90 -6.73 -9.75
CA SER A 149 15.96 -6.82 -10.87
C SER A 149 16.68 -7.21 -12.17
N THR A 150 15.92 -7.84 -13.08
CA THR A 150 16.32 -8.03 -14.46
C THR A 150 16.30 -6.72 -15.27
N ASN A 151 15.55 -5.71 -14.80
CA ASN A 151 15.62 -4.36 -15.36
C ASN A 151 16.84 -3.62 -14.80
N LYS A 152 18.01 -3.98 -15.31
CA LYS A 152 19.31 -3.47 -14.86
C LYS A 152 19.41 -1.95 -14.95
N LYS A 153 18.87 -1.35 -16.01
CA LYS A 153 18.86 0.12 -16.19
C LYS A 153 18.12 0.83 -15.07
N LYS A 154 16.98 0.27 -14.62
CA LYS A 154 16.19 0.81 -13.51
C LYS A 154 16.98 0.75 -12.19
N ILE A 155 17.56 -0.41 -11.87
CA ILE A 155 18.36 -0.61 -10.65
C ILE A 155 19.55 0.35 -10.62
N LYS A 156 20.26 0.49 -11.74
CA LYS A 156 21.37 1.43 -11.86
C LYS A 156 20.92 2.88 -11.67
N ALA A 157 19.79 3.27 -12.24
CA ALA A 157 19.27 4.61 -12.09
C ALA A 157 18.83 4.93 -10.64
N GLU A 158 18.20 3.98 -9.95
CA GLU A 158 17.85 4.12 -8.52
C GLU A 158 19.11 4.26 -7.64
N TYR A 159 20.12 3.42 -7.87
CA TYR A 159 21.39 3.51 -7.17
C TYR A 159 22.12 4.83 -7.44
N SER A 160 22.23 5.22 -8.71
CA SER A 160 22.95 6.42 -9.12
C SER A 160 22.28 7.70 -8.62
N PHE A 161 20.95 7.71 -8.50
CA PHE A 161 20.18 8.85 -8.01
C PHE A 161 20.74 9.41 -6.71
N TYR A 162 20.95 8.56 -5.68
CA TYR A 162 21.47 8.99 -4.39
C TYR A 162 22.86 9.63 -4.49
N HIS A 163 23.74 9.07 -5.34
CA HIS A 163 25.10 9.56 -5.51
C HIS A 163 25.21 10.85 -6.31
N LEU A 164 24.19 11.12 -7.17
CA LEU A 164 24.06 12.36 -7.92
C LEU A 164 23.42 13.48 -7.10
N LEU A 165 22.74 13.16 -5.99
CA LEU A 165 22.13 14.18 -5.13
C LEU A 165 23.16 15.07 -4.47
N PRO A 166 22.85 16.39 -4.32
CA PRO A 166 23.57 17.26 -3.40
C PRO A 166 23.62 16.68 -1.97
N GLU A 167 24.69 16.91 -1.25
CA GLU A 167 24.92 16.29 0.08
C GLU A 167 23.81 16.62 1.08
N ASP A 168 23.34 17.87 1.08
CA ASP A 168 22.27 18.36 1.95
C ASP A 168 20.89 17.72 1.66
N MET A 169 20.69 17.16 0.47
CA MET A 169 19.47 16.41 0.14
C MET A 169 19.54 14.93 0.50
N ARG A 170 20.74 14.34 0.63
CA ARG A 170 20.91 12.89 0.90
C ARG A 170 20.28 12.44 2.21
N PHE A 171 20.16 13.35 3.17
CA PHE A 171 19.50 13.08 4.46
C PHE A 171 18.08 12.50 4.32
N TRP A 172 17.37 12.90 3.28
CA TRP A 172 15.98 12.46 3.06
C TRP A 172 15.85 11.03 2.53
N PHE A 173 16.94 10.43 2.06
CA PHE A 173 16.92 9.16 1.34
C PHE A 173 17.66 8.05 2.10
N VAL A 174 17.28 6.81 1.76
CA VAL A 174 18.00 5.62 2.21
C VAL A 174 19.36 5.55 1.51
N ILE A 175 20.40 5.16 2.23
CA ILE A 175 21.76 5.06 1.69
C ILE A 175 21.92 3.76 0.88
N PRO A 176 22.11 3.80 -0.45
CA PRO A 176 22.45 2.66 -1.26
C PRO A 176 23.97 2.48 -1.34
N PHE A 177 24.42 1.22 -1.35
CA PHE A 177 25.83 0.86 -1.50
C PHE A 177 25.98 -0.51 -2.17
N ASN A 178 27.20 -0.93 -2.52
CA ASN A 178 27.50 -2.24 -3.11
C ASN A 178 26.66 -2.55 -4.35
N TYR A 179 26.69 -1.65 -5.34
CA TYR A 179 26.09 -1.94 -6.65
C TYR A 179 26.86 -3.07 -7.35
N THR A 180 26.12 -4.05 -7.86
CA THR A 180 26.64 -5.14 -8.69
C THR A 180 25.74 -5.36 -9.90
N GLU A 181 26.35 -5.77 -11.01
CA GLU A 181 25.63 -6.09 -12.25
C GLU A 181 26.30 -7.29 -12.92
N ASP A 182 25.51 -8.31 -13.27
CA ASP A 182 25.91 -9.43 -14.09
C ASP A 182 25.14 -9.44 -15.43
N GLU A 183 25.24 -10.55 -16.20
CA GLU A 183 24.56 -10.67 -17.49
C GLU A 183 23.03 -10.58 -17.36
N LYS A 184 22.43 -11.07 -16.27
CA LYS A 184 20.99 -11.23 -16.09
C LYS A 184 20.37 -10.20 -15.15
N VAL A 185 21.07 -9.83 -14.09
CA VAL A 185 20.52 -9.10 -12.96
C VAL A 185 21.46 -7.98 -12.53
N ALA A 186 20.89 -6.85 -12.14
CA ALA A 186 21.60 -5.83 -11.35
C ALA A 186 21.02 -5.78 -9.94
N SER A 187 21.87 -5.43 -8.98
CA SER A 187 21.46 -5.27 -7.59
C SER A 187 22.25 -4.19 -6.87
N TYR A 188 21.68 -3.67 -5.81
CA TYR A 188 22.40 -2.86 -4.82
C TYR A 188 21.91 -3.20 -3.42
N THR A 189 22.76 -2.94 -2.45
CA THR A 189 22.44 -3.04 -1.03
C THR A 189 22.03 -1.66 -0.51
N MET A 190 21.11 -1.61 0.44
CA MET A 190 20.74 -0.38 1.15
C MET A 190 20.61 -0.65 2.65
N GLU A 191 20.72 0.40 3.45
CA GLU A 191 20.42 0.35 4.87
C GLU A 191 18.96 -0.10 5.09
N ARG A 192 18.73 -0.90 6.10
CA ARG A 192 17.38 -1.27 6.52
C ARG A 192 16.90 -0.30 7.58
N LEU A 193 15.88 0.47 7.27
CA LEU A 193 15.25 1.36 8.22
C LEU A 193 14.26 0.59 9.11
N HIS A 194 14.44 0.66 10.42
CA HIS A 194 13.48 0.17 11.41
C HIS A 194 12.40 1.23 11.64
N MET A 195 11.65 1.55 10.59
CA MET A 195 10.62 2.56 10.56
C MET A 195 9.35 1.98 9.93
N THR A 196 8.21 2.59 10.21
CA THR A 196 6.94 2.12 9.66
C THR A 196 6.72 2.69 8.26
N ASP A 197 6.33 1.84 7.33
CA ASP A 197 5.77 2.24 6.04
C ASP A 197 4.51 3.08 6.26
N LEU A 198 4.46 4.25 5.62
CA LEU A 198 3.32 5.16 5.76
C LEU A 198 2.04 4.61 5.13
N ALA A 199 2.14 3.85 4.03
CA ALA A 199 0.97 3.24 3.41
C ALA A 199 0.29 2.25 4.36
N ILE A 200 1.06 1.46 5.11
CA ILE A 200 0.52 0.55 6.14
C ILE A 200 -0.22 1.35 7.22
N LYS A 201 0.41 2.40 7.75
CA LYS A 201 -0.25 3.26 8.76
C LYS A 201 -1.53 3.89 8.23
N TRP A 202 -1.51 4.32 6.97
CA TRP A 202 -2.60 4.98 6.31
C TRP A 202 -3.82 4.07 6.12
N VAL A 203 -3.64 2.90 5.51
CA VAL A 203 -4.74 1.96 5.25
C VAL A 203 -5.33 1.34 6.53
N HIS A 204 -4.58 1.33 7.62
CA HIS A 204 -5.06 0.89 8.93
C HIS A 204 -5.71 2.01 9.76
N GLY A 205 -5.78 3.24 9.27
CA GLY A 205 -6.35 4.38 9.98
C GLY A 205 -5.66 4.67 11.32
N SER A 206 -4.37 4.30 11.44
CA SER A 206 -3.63 4.40 12.71
C SER A 206 -2.95 5.76 12.94
N MET A 207 -3.21 6.72 12.07
CA MET A 207 -2.64 8.07 12.13
C MET A 207 -3.69 9.06 12.66
N THR A 208 -3.35 9.81 13.71
CA THR A 208 -4.21 10.91 14.18
C THR A 208 -4.07 12.14 13.30
N GLU A 209 -5.06 13.05 13.32
CA GLU A 209 -5.01 14.33 12.58
C GLU A 209 -3.75 15.14 12.92
N SER A 210 -3.42 15.21 14.20
CA SER A 210 -2.23 15.95 14.66
C SER A 210 -0.92 15.29 14.21
N GLU A 211 -0.85 13.95 14.18
CA GLU A 211 0.31 13.23 13.63
C GLU A 211 0.42 13.46 12.11
N PHE A 212 -0.71 13.46 11.42
CA PHE A 212 -0.75 13.74 9.99
C PHE A 212 -0.33 15.18 9.66
N GLU A 213 -0.75 16.17 10.46
CA GLU A 213 -0.34 17.56 10.27
C GLU A 213 1.19 17.71 10.40
N ILE A 214 1.80 17.12 11.44
CA ILE A 214 3.25 17.10 11.61
C ILE A 214 3.95 16.40 10.43
N LEU A 215 3.37 15.31 9.94
CA LEU A 215 3.88 14.60 8.77
C LEU A 215 3.84 15.49 7.51
N MET A 216 2.73 16.21 7.29
CA MET A 216 2.61 17.14 6.15
C MET A 216 3.62 18.28 6.26
N ASP A 217 3.87 18.81 7.45
CA ASP A 217 4.92 19.82 7.66
C ASP A 217 6.30 19.30 7.24
N LYS A 218 6.60 18.03 7.49
CA LYS A 218 7.86 17.42 7.05
C LYS A 218 7.93 17.20 5.54
N TYR A 219 6.84 16.75 4.91
CA TYR A 219 6.78 16.65 3.46
C TYR A 219 6.97 18.01 2.79
N PHE A 220 6.27 19.04 3.26
CA PHE A 220 6.41 20.39 2.70
C PHE A 220 7.77 21.04 3.04
N TYR A 221 8.37 20.68 4.19
CA TYR A 221 9.76 21.06 4.45
C TYR A 221 10.71 20.41 3.45
N PHE A 222 10.56 19.11 3.14
CA PHE A 222 11.30 18.46 2.06
C PHE A 222 11.09 19.17 0.73
N PHE A 223 9.84 19.45 0.33
CA PHE A 223 9.54 20.09 -0.94
C PHE A 223 10.18 21.48 -1.07
N ARG A 224 10.26 22.24 0.01
CA ARG A 224 10.93 23.56 0.02
C ARG A 224 12.46 23.47 0.06
N SER A 225 13.02 22.41 0.66
CA SER A 225 14.46 22.21 0.76
C SER A 225 15.11 21.65 -0.52
N ARG A 226 14.31 21.31 -1.54
CA ARG A 226 14.84 20.85 -2.81
C ARG A 226 15.60 21.96 -3.53
N HIS A 227 16.71 21.60 -4.14
CA HIS A 227 17.42 22.52 -5.02
C HIS A 227 16.54 22.93 -6.19
N GLN A 228 16.63 24.20 -6.57
CA GLN A 228 15.80 24.85 -7.59
C GLN A 228 16.68 25.37 -8.71
N LYS A 229 16.18 25.31 -9.94
CA LYS A 229 16.82 25.84 -11.13
C LYS A 229 15.79 26.64 -11.92
N ALA A 230 16.02 27.92 -12.07
CA ALA A 230 15.15 28.78 -12.90
C ALA A 230 15.11 28.28 -14.34
N CYS A 231 13.94 28.38 -14.98
CA CYS A 231 13.72 27.99 -16.37
C CYS A 231 12.86 29.01 -17.11
N GLY A 232 12.90 28.96 -18.44
CA GLY A 232 12.01 29.74 -19.28
C GLY A 232 10.59 29.19 -19.31
N LYS A 233 9.60 30.05 -19.61
CA LYS A 233 8.20 29.66 -19.71
C LYS A 233 7.97 28.52 -20.71
N GLU A 234 8.63 28.58 -21.86
CA GLU A 234 8.49 27.53 -22.88
C GLU A 234 9.11 26.21 -22.43
N GLU A 235 10.28 26.24 -21.79
CA GLU A 235 10.95 25.07 -21.24
C GLU A 235 10.08 24.41 -20.14
N TYR A 236 9.53 25.23 -19.25
CA TYR A 236 8.59 24.75 -18.23
C TYR A 236 7.38 24.04 -18.85
N ARG A 237 6.78 24.65 -19.90
CA ARG A 237 5.63 24.11 -20.61
C ARG A 237 5.94 22.77 -21.29
N ILE A 238 7.10 22.64 -21.91
CA ILE A 238 7.54 21.40 -22.56
C ILE A 238 7.65 20.27 -21.53
N VAL A 239 8.31 20.53 -20.40
CA VAL A 239 8.46 19.51 -19.33
C VAL A 239 7.10 19.15 -18.72
N ALA A 240 6.25 20.14 -18.44
CA ALA A 240 4.91 19.90 -17.91
C ALA A 240 4.05 19.07 -18.88
N ASN A 241 4.04 19.42 -20.19
CA ASN A 241 3.29 18.66 -21.19
C ASN A 241 3.79 17.22 -21.28
N LYS A 242 5.09 17.00 -21.30
CA LYS A 242 5.68 15.65 -21.32
C LYS A 242 5.24 14.80 -20.13
N LEU A 243 5.18 15.41 -18.93
CA LEU A 243 4.81 14.70 -17.69
C LEU A 243 3.30 14.43 -17.59
N TYR A 244 2.47 15.37 -18.02
CA TYR A 244 1.04 15.38 -17.70
C TYR A 244 0.13 15.14 -18.90
N ILE A 245 0.59 15.36 -20.14
CA ILE A 245 -0.20 15.12 -21.36
C ILE A 245 0.36 13.96 -22.15
N ASP A 246 1.60 14.08 -22.63
CA ASP A 246 2.18 13.09 -23.55
C ASP A 246 2.22 11.71 -22.89
N LYS A 247 2.64 11.66 -21.62
CA LYS A 247 2.66 10.43 -20.84
C LYS A 247 1.26 9.81 -20.69
N VAL A 248 0.21 10.62 -20.49
CA VAL A 248 -1.17 10.09 -20.39
C VAL A 248 -1.58 9.51 -21.74
N ARG A 249 -1.39 10.25 -22.84
CA ARG A 249 -1.73 9.81 -24.19
C ARG A 249 -1.00 8.52 -24.57
N GLU A 250 0.32 8.49 -24.39
CA GLU A 250 1.14 7.29 -24.68
C GLU A 250 0.64 6.08 -23.88
N ARG A 251 0.34 6.24 -22.58
CA ARG A 251 -0.14 5.17 -21.72
C ARG A 251 -1.54 4.68 -22.11
N ILE A 252 -2.43 5.56 -22.52
CA ILE A 252 -3.76 5.16 -23.01
C ILE A 252 -3.66 4.42 -24.34
N GLU A 253 -2.80 4.87 -25.24
CA GLU A 253 -2.52 4.13 -26.48
C GLU A 253 -1.90 2.75 -26.21
N ASP A 254 -0.99 2.65 -25.26
CA ASP A 254 -0.43 1.35 -24.84
C ASP A 254 -1.50 0.45 -24.24
N LEU A 255 -2.38 0.99 -23.39
CA LEU A 255 -3.49 0.25 -22.80
C LEU A 255 -4.40 -0.38 -23.86
N LYS A 256 -4.79 0.41 -24.87
CA LYS A 256 -5.68 -0.03 -25.94
C LYS A 256 -5.10 -1.17 -26.80
N LYS A 257 -3.78 -1.32 -26.83
CA LYS A 257 -3.07 -2.40 -27.56
C LYS A 257 -3.01 -3.71 -26.78
N LEU A 258 -3.30 -3.70 -25.48
CA LEU A 258 -3.22 -4.88 -24.64
C LEU A 258 -4.45 -5.78 -24.84
N PRO A 259 -4.27 -7.12 -25.01
CA PRO A 259 -5.39 -8.04 -25.22
C PRO A 259 -6.42 -8.00 -24.08
N GLU A 260 -5.98 -7.77 -22.86
CA GLU A 260 -6.83 -7.69 -21.68
C GLU A 260 -7.76 -6.49 -21.70
N TYR A 261 -7.41 -5.44 -22.45
CA TYR A 261 -8.23 -4.23 -22.58
C TYR A 261 -9.55 -4.49 -23.25
N GLU A 262 -9.67 -5.45 -24.17
CA GLU A 262 -10.92 -5.78 -24.85
C GLU A 262 -12.05 -6.11 -23.86
N LYS A 263 -11.73 -6.84 -22.78
CA LYS A 263 -12.69 -7.19 -21.72
C LYS A 263 -13.11 -5.96 -20.91
N ILE A 264 -12.16 -5.12 -20.54
CA ILE A 264 -12.42 -3.88 -19.78
C ILE A 264 -13.18 -2.88 -20.66
N GLY A 265 -12.77 -2.72 -21.91
CA GLY A 265 -13.37 -1.79 -22.88
C GLY A 265 -14.86 -2.04 -23.10
N GLY A 266 -15.26 -3.32 -23.20
CA GLY A 266 -16.67 -3.70 -23.33
C GLY A 266 -17.53 -3.27 -22.12
N LEU A 267 -17.00 -3.40 -20.90
CA LEU A 267 -17.69 -2.94 -19.68
C LEU A 267 -17.75 -1.41 -19.61
N LEU A 268 -16.68 -0.71 -19.98
CA LEU A 268 -16.64 0.75 -19.99
C LEU A 268 -17.58 1.38 -21.01
N GLN A 269 -17.83 0.72 -22.14
CA GLN A 269 -18.78 1.17 -23.14
C GLN A 269 -20.24 1.13 -22.64
N CYS A 270 -20.55 0.29 -21.65
CA CYS A 270 -21.89 0.24 -21.05
C CYS A 270 -22.19 1.47 -20.18
N SER A 271 -21.18 2.19 -19.71
CA SER A 271 -21.34 3.41 -18.91
C SER A 271 -20.95 4.63 -19.72
N ARG A 272 -21.83 5.63 -19.79
CA ARG A 272 -21.56 6.89 -20.48
C ARG A 272 -20.43 7.69 -19.83
N ASP A 273 -20.26 7.55 -18.52
CA ASP A 273 -19.41 8.42 -17.68
C ASP A 273 -17.99 7.85 -17.48
N CYS A 274 -17.71 6.65 -18.01
CA CYS A 274 -16.42 5.96 -17.81
C CYS A 274 -15.68 5.66 -19.12
N GLN A 275 -16.09 6.26 -20.25
CA GLN A 275 -15.38 6.11 -21.50
C GLN A 275 -14.00 6.79 -21.42
N ILE A 276 -12.95 6.02 -21.61
CA ILE A 276 -11.56 6.49 -21.39
C ILE A 276 -11.23 7.72 -22.25
N ASP A 277 -11.63 7.72 -23.52
CA ASP A 277 -11.33 8.85 -24.41
C ASP A 277 -12.00 10.14 -23.93
N SER A 278 -13.28 10.06 -23.53
CA SER A 278 -14.01 11.21 -22.97
C SER A 278 -13.39 11.70 -21.65
N LEU A 279 -12.89 10.79 -20.81
CA LEU A 279 -12.19 11.18 -19.56
C LEU A 279 -10.85 11.86 -19.86
N VAL A 280 -10.11 11.40 -20.86
CA VAL A 280 -8.86 12.03 -21.28
C VAL A 280 -9.11 13.42 -21.88
N ASP A 281 -10.13 13.57 -22.71
CA ASP A 281 -10.51 14.86 -23.29
C ASP A 281 -10.92 15.84 -22.17
N LYS A 282 -11.81 15.41 -21.25
CA LYS A 282 -12.20 16.19 -20.07
C LYS A 282 -10.99 16.58 -19.22
N TYR A 283 -10.07 15.66 -18.98
CA TYR A 283 -8.82 15.93 -18.26
C TYR A 283 -8.01 17.05 -18.95
N ILE A 284 -7.84 16.98 -20.25
CA ILE A 284 -7.06 17.97 -21.02
C ILE A 284 -7.72 19.34 -20.95
N ASP A 285 -9.04 19.42 -21.16
CA ASP A 285 -9.81 20.67 -21.11
C ASP A 285 -9.72 21.33 -19.73
N LEU A 286 -9.95 20.58 -18.65
CA LEU A 286 -9.85 21.10 -17.29
C LEU A 286 -8.43 21.54 -16.95
N LYS A 287 -7.42 20.78 -17.37
CA LYS A 287 -6.00 21.14 -17.19
C LYS A 287 -5.70 22.50 -17.86
N GLU A 288 -6.16 22.71 -19.10
CA GLU A 288 -5.96 23.99 -19.79
C GLU A 288 -6.64 25.17 -19.07
N ILE A 289 -7.84 24.96 -18.52
CA ILE A 289 -8.57 25.98 -17.76
C ILE A 289 -7.79 26.36 -16.50
N ILE A 290 -7.33 25.36 -15.75
CA ILE A 290 -6.57 25.58 -14.51
C ILE A 290 -5.25 26.28 -14.82
N GLU A 291 -4.49 25.82 -15.81
CA GLU A 291 -3.17 26.39 -16.15
C GLU A 291 -3.24 27.85 -16.66
N LYS A 292 -4.38 28.27 -17.23
CA LYS A 292 -4.61 29.68 -17.59
C LYS A 292 -4.81 30.59 -16.39
N ARG A 293 -5.26 30.05 -15.25
CA ARG A 293 -5.56 30.80 -14.01
C ARG A 293 -4.41 30.76 -13.00
N ALA A 294 -3.69 29.65 -12.95
CA ALA A 294 -2.64 29.43 -11.97
C ALA A 294 -1.36 30.21 -12.32
N GLN A 295 -0.67 30.65 -11.29
CA GLN A 295 0.69 31.18 -11.42
C GLN A 295 1.68 30.11 -11.02
N TYR A 296 2.55 29.72 -11.93
CA TYR A 296 3.55 28.69 -11.67
C TYR A 296 4.93 29.30 -11.41
N PRO A 297 5.70 28.74 -10.49
CA PRO A 297 7.10 29.07 -10.36
C PRO A 297 7.84 28.62 -11.62
N MET A 298 8.53 29.54 -12.29
CA MET A 298 9.32 29.20 -13.51
C MET A 298 10.65 28.58 -13.08
N GLU A 299 10.56 27.38 -12.54
CA GLU A 299 11.69 26.64 -12.01
C GLU A 299 11.50 25.13 -12.13
N PHE A 300 12.58 24.40 -12.17
CA PHE A 300 12.65 22.98 -11.92
C PHE A 300 13.23 22.69 -10.55
N VAL A 301 12.90 21.54 -10.01
CA VAL A 301 13.40 21.07 -8.72
C VAL A 301 14.03 19.69 -8.84
N ILE A 302 14.94 19.34 -7.96
CA ILE A 302 15.39 17.98 -7.79
C ILE A 302 14.25 17.19 -7.12
N GLY A 303 13.64 16.27 -7.85
CA GLY A 303 12.47 15.51 -7.39
C GLY A 303 12.78 14.07 -7.05
N HIS A 304 12.03 13.51 -6.11
CA HIS A 304 12.00 12.06 -5.85
C HIS A 304 11.37 11.29 -7.02
N GLY A 305 10.33 11.87 -7.61
CA GLY A 305 9.57 11.30 -8.73
C GLY A 305 8.48 10.28 -8.33
N ASP A 306 8.40 9.87 -7.05
CA ASP A 306 7.33 9.04 -6.53
C ASP A 306 7.23 9.04 -4.99
N PRO A 307 7.10 10.20 -4.29
CA PRO A 307 7.07 10.27 -2.83
C PRO A 307 5.67 9.97 -2.25
N CYS A 308 4.99 8.97 -2.79
CA CYS A 308 3.73 8.46 -2.24
C CYS A 308 3.99 7.74 -0.90
N PHE A 309 2.94 7.43 -0.14
CA PHE A 309 3.08 6.82 1.17
C PHE A 309 3.78 5.45 1.14
N ALA A 310 3.58 4.66 0.09
CA ALA A 310 4.27 3.37 -0.09
C ALA A 310 5.80 3.52 -0.26
N ASN A 311 6.29 4.71 -0.60
CA ASN A 311 7.71 5.00 -0.77
C ASN A 311 8.26 5.92 0.33
N ALA A 312 7.55 6.02 1.46
CA ALA A 312 7.94 6.86 2.58
C ALA A 312 7.90 6.09 3.90
N MET A 313 8.99 6.15 4.63
CA MET A 313 9.19 5.53 5.93
C MET A 313 9.17 6.60 7.02
N TYR A 314 8.37 6.38 8.07
CA TYR A 314 8.20 7.37 9.14
C TYR A 314 8.38 6.77 10.53
N ASN A 315 9.22 7.42 11.33
CA ASN A 315 9.37 7.12 12.74
C ASN A 315 8.72 8.24 13.57
N LYS A 316 7.61 7.93 14.23
CA LYS A 316 6.87 8.88 15.07
C LYS A 316 7.68 9.40 16.25
N SER A 317 8.47 8.55 16.91
CA SER A 317 9.22 8.90 18.13
C SER A 317 10.36 9.88 17.85
N THR A 318 11.07 9.69 16.75
CA THR A 318 12.15 10.60 16.31
C THR A 318 11.67 11.65 15.33
N GLN A 319 10.41 11.54 14.88
CA GLN A 319 9.83 12.36 13.83
C GLN A 319 10.67 12.37 12.53
N THR A 320 11.32 11.26 12.22
CA THR A 320 12.16 11.13 11.03
C THR A 320 11.33 10.63 9.86
N LEU A 321 11.42 11.32 8.72
CA LEU A 321 10.87 10.93 7.43
C LEU A 321 12.02 10.56 6.49
N LYS A 322 11.94 9.40 5.84
CA LYS A 322 12.89 8.92 4.84
C LYS A 322 12.15 8.42 3.62
N PHE A 323 12.70 8.69 2.45
CA PHE A 323 12.17 8.21 1.18
C PHE A 323 12.97 7.03 0.63
N ILE A 324 12.24 6.10 0.00
CA ILE A 324 12.76 4.91 -0.67
C ILE A 324 12.26 4.89 -2.12
N ASP A 325 12.86 4.09 -2.97
CA ASP A 325 12.41 3.85 -4.35
C ASP A 325 12.21 5.11 -5.20
N PRO A 326 13.22 5.99 -5.30
CA PRO A 326 13.14 7.15 -6.19
C PRO A 326 12.96 6.68 -7.65
N LYS A 327 12.41 7.56 -8.48
CA LYS A 327 12.31 7.30 -9.93
C LYS A 327 13.66 6.92 -10.57
N GLY A 328 14.74 7.41 -9.97
CA GLY A 328 16.11 7.17 -10.43
C GLY A 328 16.60 8.18 -11.46
N ALA A 329 17.92 8.32 -11.53
CA ALA A 329 18.62 9.16 -12.50
C ALA A 329 19.99 8.55 -12.81
N LEU A 330 20.44 8.68 -14.07
CA LEU A 330 21.79 8.28 -14.51
C LEU A 330 22.71 9.50 -14.72
N THR A 331 22.14 10.69 -14.80
CA THR A 331 22.83 11.97 -14.95
C THR A 331 22.17 13.04 -14.08
N GLU A 332 22.88 14.12 -13.79
CA GLU A 332 22.34 15.24 -13.00
C GLU A 332 21.14 15.90 -13.66
N GLU A 333 21.08 15.94 -15.01
CA GLU A 333 19.95 16.53 -15.72
C GLU A 333 18.65 15.75 -15.47
N GLN A 334 18.75 14.45 -15.24
CA GLN A 334 17.58 13.60 -14.96
C GLN A 334 17.01 13.74 -13.56
N LEU A 335 17.73 14.42 -12.67
CA LEU A 335 17.22 14.75 -11.32
C LEU A 335 16.12 15.82 -11.37
N TRP A 336 16.17 16.71 -12.38
CA TRP A 336 15.31 17.89 -12.48
C TRP A 336 13.91 17.52 -13.00
N THR A 337 12.89 18.03 -12.33
CA THR A 337 11.48 17.79 -12.68
C THR A 337 10.62 19.02 -12.38
N ASN A 338 9.36 18.95 -12.79
CA ASN A 338 8.36 19.95 -12.46
C ASN A 338 8.08 19.95 -10.94
N PRO A 339 8.01 21.10 -10.25
CA PRO A 339 7.85 21.20 -8.81
C PRO A 339 6.55 20.59 -8.28
N TYR A 340 5.49 20.55 -9.07
CA TYR A 340 4.19 19.97 -8.72
C TYR A 340 4.16 18.43 -8.78
N TYR A 341 5.10 17.78 -9.48
CA TYR A 341 5.01 16.35 -9.74
C TYR A 341 5.04 15.51 -8.44
N ASP A 342 5.97 15.82 -7.54
CA ASP A 342 6.08 15.12 -6.27
C ASP A 342 4.90 15.43 -5.33
N ILE A 343 4.34 16.66 -5.40
CA ILE A 343 3.17 17.03 -4.61
C ILE A 343 1.93 16.30 -5.12
N ALA A 344 1.78 16.15 -6.43
CA ALA A 344 0.71 15.35 -7.02
C ALA A 344 0.83 13.86 -6.63
N LYS A 345 2.06 13.34 -6.50
CA LYS A 345 2.31 11.99 -6.00
C LYS A 345 1.95 11.83 -4.52
N LEU A 346 2.15 12.85 -3.69
CA LEU A 346 1.66 12.85 -2.32
C LEU A 346 0.13 12.94 -2.29
N SER A 347 -0.49 13.81 -3.10
CA SER A 347 -1.94 13.92 -3.27
C SER A 347 -2.57 12.59 -3.67
N HIS A 348 -1.91 11.82 -4.50
CA HIS A 348 -2.29 10.49 -4.94
C HIS A 348 -2.52 9.51 -3.77
N SER A 349 -1.70 9.59 -2.70
CA SER A 349 -1.94 8.84 -1.46
C SER A 349 -3.01 9.48 -0.57
N VAL A 350 -2.96 10.81 -0.36
CA VAL A 350 -3.82 11.52 0.59
C VAL A 350 -5.25 11.66 0.06
N CYS A 351 -5.43 12.32 -1.09
CA CYS A 351 -6.73 12.62 -1.68
C CYS A 351 -7.24 11.43 -2.51
N GLY A 352 -6.37 10.88 -3.36
CA GLY A 352 -6.68 9.78 -4.26
C GLY A 352 -6.76 8.41 -3.60
N ARG A 353 -6.33 8.27 -2.36
CA ARG A 353 -6.38 7.00 -1.60
C ARG A 353 -5.73 5.83 -2.34
N TYR A 354 -4.66 6.09 -3.08
CA TYR A 354 -3.95 5.09 -3.91
C TYR A 354 -3.55 3.82 -3.14
N ASP A 355 -3.15 3.97 -1.89
CA ASP A 355 -2.69 2.87 -1.06
C ASP A 355 -3.82 1.87 -0.75
N PHE A 356 -5.09 2.31 -0.75
CA PHE A 356 -6.25 1.42 -0.61
C PHE A 356 -6.43 0.54 -1.84
N PHE A 357 -6.19 1.06 -3.04
CA PHE A 357 -6.20 0.26 -4.27
C PHE A 357 -5.09 -0.80 -4.26
N ASN A 358 -3.90 -0.45 -3.78
CA ASN A 358 -2.79 -1.38 -3.70
C ASN A 358 -3.04 -2.54 -2.73
N ASN A 359 -3.84 -2.29 -1.70
CA ASN A 359 -4.19 -3.29 -0.68
C ASN A 359 -5.56 -3.94 -0.91
N ALA A 360 -6.18 -3.72 -2.07
CA ALA A 360 -7.52 -4.24 -2.41
C ALA A 360 -8.60 -3.89 -1.36
N LEU A 361 -8.53 -2.66 -0.81
CA LEU A 361 -9.46 -2.13 0.19
C LEU A 361 -10.44 -1.15 -0.46
N PHE A 362 -11.05 -1.54 -1.55
CA PHE A 362 -12.07 -0.79 -2.28
C PHE A 362 -13.06 -1.74 -2.93
N ASP A 363 -14.26 -1.24 -3.18
CA ASP A 363 -15.32 -1.94 -3.91
C ASP A 363 -15.85 -1.10 -5.06
N ILE A 364 -16.34 -1.77 -6.11
CA ILE A 364 -17.00 -1.15 -7.24
C ILE A 364 -18.44 -1.65 -7.24
N LYS A 365 -19.39 -0.72 -7.14
CA LYS A 365 -20.81 -1.04 -7.25
C LYS A 365 -21.36 -0.62 -8.60
N ILE A 366 -22.32 -1.40 -9.09
CA ILE A 366 -23.04 -1.16 -10.33
C ILE A 366 -24.51 -1.06 -9.97
N ASP A 367 -25.16 0.04 -10.32
CA ASP A 367 -26.60 0.20 -10.12
C ASP A 367 -27.42 -0.37 -11.29
N SER A 368 -28.76 -0.29 -11.20
CA SER A 368 -29.68 -0.76 -12.23
C SER A 368 -29.54 -0.04 -13.58
N ASP A 369 -28.98 1.16 -13.59
CA ASP A 369 -28.77 2.00 -14.77
C ASP A 369 -27.34 1.87 -15.35
N PHE A 370 -26.58 0.85 -14.93
CA PHE A 370 -25.17 0.62 -15.30
C PHE A 370 -24.27 1.80 -14.95
N ARG A 371 -24.55 2.52 -13.86
CA ARG A 371 -23.64 3.51 -13.32
C ARG A 371 -22.71 2.83 -12.33
N TYR A 372 -21.44 3.15 -12.48
CA TYR A 372 -20.38 2.62 -11.60
C TYR A 372 -20.09 3.62 -10.49
N SER A 373 -20.01 3.13 -9.26
CA SER A 373 -19.54 3.90 -8.11
C SER A 373 -18.38 3.20 -7.42
N LEU A 374 -17.45 4.00 -6.92
CA LEU A 374 -16.28 3.57 -6.17
C LEU A 374 -16.52 3.77 -4.69
N GLU A 375 -16.39 2.71 -3.90
CA GLU A 375 -16.47 2.77 -2.46
C GLU A 375 -15.12 2.43 -1.83
N ILE A 376 -14.62 3.30 -0.97
CA ILE A 376 -13.45 3.06 -0.13
C ILE A 376 -13.87 3.33 1.31
N PRO A 377 -13.91 2.31 2.20
CA PRO A 377 -14.44 2.45 3.55
C PRO A 377 -13.47 3.19 4.49
N PHE A 378 -13.05 4.39 4.08
CA PHE A 378 -12.14 5.25 4.82
C PHE A 378 -12.49 6.71 4.57
N ASP A 379 -12.93 7.41 5.60
CA ASP A 379 -13.14 8.84 5.55
C ASP A 379 -11.81 9.58 5.73
N ASN A 380 -11.34 10.19 4.65
CA ASN A 380 -10.12 10.98 4.62
C ASN A 380 -10.36 12.51 4.59
N SER A 381 -11.59 12.97 4.75
CA SER A 381 -11.97 14.38 4.57
C SER A 381 -11.13 15.34 5.40
N LYS A 382 -10.93 15.07 6.68
CA LYS A 382 -10.11 15.91 7.56
C LYS A 382 -8.63 15.96 7.15
N TYR A 383 -8.10 14.85 6.66
CA TYR A 383 -6.73 14.78 6.15
C TYR A 383 -6.57 15.55 4.83
N VAL A 384 -7.59 15.50 3.98
CA VAL A 384 -7.65 16.30 2.74
C VAL A 384 -7.69 17.79 3.05
N GLU A 385 -8.45 18.23 4.05
CA GLU A 385 -8.49 19.64 4.49
C GLU A 385 -7.10 20.10 4.98
N ILE A 386 -6.44 19.30 5.81
CA ILE A 386 -5.07 19.59 6.27
C ILE A 386 -4.11 19.67 5.08
N PHE A 387 -4.16 18.70 4.16
CA PHE A 387 -3.32 18.69 2.98
C PHE A 387 -3.56 19.92 2.08
N LYS A 388 -4.83 20.23 1.76
CA LYS A 388 -5.23 21.40 0.97
C LYS A 388 -4.67 22.70 1.58
N ARG A 389 -4.82 22.86 2.89
CA ARG A 389 -4.27 24.01 3.62
C ARG A 389 -2.75 24.08 3.48
N LYS A 390 -2.03 22.95 3.68
CA LYS A 390 -0.56 22.91 3.56
C LYS A 390 -0.07 23.17 2.14
N VAL A 391 -0.78 22.72 1.12
CA VAL A 391 -0.50 23.07 -0.29
C VAL A 391 -0.54 24.57 -0.49
N VAL A 392 -1.62 25.25 -0.06
CA VAL A 392 -1.82 26.69 -0.22
C VAL A 392 -0.82 27.50 0.62
N GLU A 393 -0.60 27.14 1.89
CA GLU A 393 0.37 27.80 2.79
C GLU A 393 1.80 27.77 2.22
N ASN A 394 2.14 26.77 1.41
CA ASN A 394 3.44 26.64 0.76
C ASN A 394 3.49 27.21 -0.67
N GLY A 395 2.47 27.96 -1.09
CA GLY A 395 2.45 28.72 -2.34
C GLY A 395 2.10 27.90 -3.57
N PHE A 396 1.54 26.69 -3.41
CA PHE A 396 1.09 25.86 -4.53
C PHE A 396 -0.41 26.02 -4.77
N ASP A 397 -0.81 25.93 -6.04
CA ASP A 397 -2.22 25.92 -6.42
C ASP A 397 -2.80 24.51 -6.24
N TYR A 398 -3.84 24.39 -5.40
CA TYR A 398 -4.42 23.10 -5.06
C TYR A 398 -5.12 22.42 -6.25
N LEU A 399 -5.82 23.18 -7.09
CA LEU A 399 -6.48 22.62 -8.27
C LEU A 399 -5.45 22.06 -9.28
N SER A 400 -4.29 22.73 -9.41
CA SER A 400 -3.17 22.20 -10.20
C SER A 400 -2.64 20.89 -9.64
N VAL A 401 -2.52 20.75 -8.32
CA VAL A 401 -2.12 19.48 -7.70
C VAL A 401 -3.12 18.38 -8.02
N ARG A 402 -4.43 18.68 -7.89
CA ARG A 402 -5.50 17.69 -8.12
C ARG A 402 -5.59 17.27 -9.60
N ILE A 403 -5.49 18.20 -10.54
CA ILE A 403 -5.52 17.84 -11.98
C ILE A 403 -4.30 17.00 -12.37
N TYR A 404 -3.12 17.31 -11.83
CA TYR A 404 -1.94 16.50 -12.07
C TYR A 404 -2.02 15.12 -11.40
N GLU A 405 -2.68 15.00 -10.26
CA GLU A 405 -3.01 13.72 -9.65
C GLU A 405 -3.91 12.86 -10.55
N ALA A 406 -4.94 13.44 -11.18
CA ALA A 406 -5.79 12.73 -12.14
C ALA A 406 -4.96 12.10 -13.26
N SER A 407 -3.93 12.82 -13.77
CA SER A 407 -3.01 12.31 -14.80
C SER A 407 -2.25 11.06 -14.35
N LEU A 408 -1.95 10.94 -13.04
CA LEU A 408 -1.27 9.78 -12.49
C LEU A 408 -2.15 8.54 -12.57
N PHE A 409 -3.43 8.63 -12.17
CA PHE A 409 -4.38 7.53 -12.29
C PHE A 409 -4.57 7.09 -13.74
N LEU A 410 -4.76 8.04 -14.66
CA LEU A 410 -4.90 7.75 -16.09
C LEU A 410 -3.64 7.10 -16.67
N SER A 411 -2.45 7.58 -16.31
CA SER A 411 -1.18 7.04 -16.85
C SER A 411 -0.77 5.69 -16.26
N MET A 412 -1.42 5.21 -15.21
CA MET A 412 -1.08 3.93 -14.58
C MET A 412 -1.88 2.74 -15.11
N LEU A 413 -2.95 2.96 -15.86
CA LEU A 413 -3.86 1.92 -16.30
C LEU A 413 -3.16 0.72 -16.97
N PRO A 414 -2.26 0.90 -17.96
CA PRO A 414 -1.58 -0.24 -18.59
C PRO A 414 -0.63 -0.98 -17.68
N LEU A 415 -0.13 -0.33 -16.61
CA LEU A 415 0.81 -0.93 -15.67
C LEU A 415 0.15 -1.92 -14.69
N HIS A 416 -1.18 -1.91 -14.64
CA HIS A 416 -1.98 -2.71 -13.72
C HIS A 416 -3.05 -3.54 -14.43
N ILE A 417 -2.89 -3.76 -15.73
CA ILE A 417 -3.87 -4.48 -16.56
C ILE A 417 -4.04 -5.95 -16.14
N ASP A 418 -3.04 -6.51 -15.47
CA ASP A 418 -3.09 -7.81 -14.80
C ASP A 418 -4.16 -7.90 -13.70
N ASN A 419 -4.61 -6.74 -13.19
CA ASN A 419 -5.71 -6.64 -12.23
C ASN A 419 -6.83 -5.71 -12.76
N PRO A 420 -7.78 -6.22 -13.56
CA PRO A 420 -8.87 -5.43 -14.15
C PRO A 420 -9.72 -4.67 -13.13
N HIS A 421 -9.98 -5.26 -11.96
CA HIS A 421 -10.73 -4.61 -10.88
C HIS A 421 -10.02 -3.32 -10.40
N LYS A 422 -8.70 -3.39 -10.25
CA LYS A 422 -7.87 -2.23 -9.88
C LYS A 422 -7.84 -1.16 -10.97
N VAL A 423 -7.73 -1.57 -12.24
CA VAL A 423 -7.79 -0.64 -13.39
C VAL A 423 -9.13 0.10 -13.42
N PHE A 424 -10.22 -0.61 -13.21
CA PHE A 424 -11.56 -0.02 -13.14
C PHE A 424 -11.65 0.98 -12.00
N GLY A 425 -11.15 0.61 -10.81
CA GLY A 425 -11.06 1.52 -9.67
C GLY A 425 -10.29 2.81 -9.97
N PHE A 426 -9.17 2.73 -10.70
CA PHE A 426 -8.40 3.90 -11.11
C PHE A 426 -9.16 4.81 -12.08
N ILE A 427 -9.89 4.23 -13.04
CA ILE A 427 -10.74 4.99 -13.98
C ILE A 427 -11.82 5.75 -13.21
N LEU A 428 -12.53 5.08 -12.31
CA LEU A 428 -13.56 5.69 -11.48
C LEU A 428 -13.00 6.78 -10.57
N ASN A 429 -11.82 6.57 -10.00
CA ASN A 429 -11.18 7.57 -9.17
C ASN A 429 -10.73 8.79 -9.97
N ALA A 430 -10.16 8.59 -11.17
CA ALA A 430 -9.84 9.69 -12.07
C ALA A 430 -11.09 10.49 -12.45
N ARG A 431 -12.21 9.83 -12.78
CA ARG A 431 -13.50 10.47 -13.04
C ARG A 431 -13.94 11.33 -11.85
N ASN A 432 -13.94 10.76 -10.64
CA ASN A 432 -14.38 11.47 -9.43
C ASN A 432 -13.52 12.72 -9.16
N ILE A 433 -12.20 12.63 -9.38
CA ILE A 433 -11.30 13.79 -9.28
C ILE A 433 -11.65 14.87 -10.31
N LEU A 434 -11.94 14.49 -11.56
CA LEU A 434 -12.31 15.45 -12.59
C LEU A 434 -13.66 16.11 -12.33
N GLU A 435 -14.63 15.37 -11.78
CA GLU A 435 -15.92 15.91 -11.34
C GLU A 435 -15.78 16.87 -10.16
N GLU A 436 -14.95 16.53 -9.16
CA GLU A 436 -14.60 17.41 -8.04
C GLU A 436 -14.01 18.73 -8.54
N ILE A 437 -13.03 18.67 -9.43
CA ILE A 437 -12.39 19.85 -10.01
C ILE A 437 -13.39 20.70 -10.81
N GLU A 438 -14.25 20.09 -11.61
CA GLU A 438 -15.25 20.79 -12.40
C GLU A 438 -16.23 21.58 -11.52
N ASN A 439 -16.59 21.05 -10.35
CA ASN A 439 -17.45 21.73 -9.38
C ASN A 439 -16.75 22.87 -8.63
N ASP A 440 -15.41 22.84 -8.55
CA ASP A 440 -14.60 23.84 -7.82
C ASP A 440 -14.12 25.01 -8.73
N ILE A 441 -14.29 24.94 -10.05
CA ILE A 441 -13.91 25.96 -11.04
C ILE A 441 -15.04 26.99 -11.24
#